data_beebfb0e8c2d946b578b6e577e50da6e
#
_entry.id   beebfb0e8c2d946b578b6e577e50da6e
#
_cell.length_a   1.000
_cell.length_b   1.000
_cell.length_c   1.000
_cell.angle_alpha   90.00
_cell.angle_beta   90.00
_cell.angle_gamma   90.00
#
_symmetry.space_group_name_H-M   'P 1'
#
loop_
_entity.id
_entity.type
_entity.pdbx_description
1 polymer ?
#
loop_
_entity_poly.entity_id
_entity_poly.type
_entity_poly.pdbx_seq_one_letter_code
_entity_poly.pdbx_strand_id
1 'polypeptide(L)'
;MDLKIEYLDINDLKPYGRNAKKHPKEQVQRIVNSIKEFGMCDPIGIWGKDNLIVEGHGRLFALKELGYTEVPVIRLDHLTE
;
A
#
# COMPACT_ATOMS: atom_id res chain seq x y z
N MET A 1 -18.82 -0.48 -11.45
CA MET A 1 -17.74 0.49 -11.25
C MET A 1 -16.40 -0.21 -11.30
N ASP A 2 -15.54 0.26 -12.16
CA ASP A 2 -14.27 -0.41 -12.37
C ASP A 2 -13.16 0.29 -11.63
N LEU A 3 -12.58 -0.39 -10.66
CA LEU A 3 -11.40 0.09 -9.98
C LEU A 3 -10.19 -0.43 -10.73
N LYS A 4 -9.40 0.49 -11.24
CA LYS A 4 -8.22 0.11 -11.99
C LYS A 4 -7.01 0.09 -11.09
N ILE A 5 -6.19 -0.93 -11.25
CA ILE A 5 -4.94 -1.03 -10.53
C ILE A 5 -3.88 -0.27 -11.31
N GLU A 6 -3.22 0.66 -10.63
CA GLU A 6 -2.10 1.39 -11.20
C GLU A 6 -0.83 0.97 -10.48
N TYR A 7 0.29 1.16 -11.12
CA TYR A 7 1.58 0.90 -10.51
C TYR A 7 2.32 2.21 -10.38
N LEU A 8 2.63 2.59 -9.15
CA LEU A 8 3.32 3.84 -8.88
C LEU A 8 4.63 3.58 -8.16
N ASP A 9 5.56 4.52 -8.30
CA ASP A 9 6.80 4.47 -7.55
C ASP A 9 6.45 4.49 -6.07
N ILE A 10 7.05 3.60 -5.32
CA ILE A 10 6.74 3.48 -3.89
C ILE A 10 7.03 4.77 -3.13
N ASN A 11 7.95 5.58 -3.64
CA ASN A 11 8.29 6.85 -3.01
C ASN A 11 7.29 7.96 -3.29
N ASP A 12 6.39 7.73 -4.25
CA ASP A 12 5.35 8.70 -4.56
C ASP A 12 4.14 8.58 -3.66
N LEU A 13 4.09 7.57 -2.82
CA LEU A 13 2.98 7.37 -1.90
C LEU A 13 3.28 8.05 -0.59
N LYS A 14 2.25 8.65 -0.01
CA LYS A 14 2.39 9.42 1.23
C LYS A 14 1.68 8.70 2.37
N PRO A 15 2.42 8.12 3.31
CA PRO A 15 1.78 7.45 4.44
C PRO A 15 1.00 8.44 5.29
N TYR A 16 -0.13 8.01 5.79
CA TYR A 16 -0.90 8.82 6.74
C TYR A 16 -0.25 8.63 8.12
N GLY A 17 0.27 9.72 8.67
CA GLY A 17 1.16 9.66 9.82
C GLY A 17 0.69 8.84 10.99
N ARG A 18 -0.57 8.95 11.36
CA ARG A 18 -1.08 8.21 12.50
C ARG A 18 -1.08 6.71 12.26
N ASN A 19 -1.53 6.31 11.09
CA ASN A 19 -1.65 4.90 10.78
C ASN A 19 -0.30 4.23 10.52
N ALA A 20 0.64 5.02 10.02
CA ALA A 20 1.95 4.47 9.70
C ALA A 20 2.69 3.95 10.92
N LYS A 21 2.36 4.45 12.09
CA LYS A 21 3.07 4.06 13.31
C LYS A 21 2.45 2.86 14.02
N LYS A 22 1.35 2.34 13.52
CA LYS A 22 0.60 1.33 14.24
C LYS A 22 0.73 -0.08 13.70
N HIS A 23 1.71 -0.33 12.87
CA HIS A 23 1.87 -1.66 12.28
C HIS A 23 2.98 -2.42 12.97
N PRO A 24 2.66 -3.41 13.81
CA PRO A 24 3.70 -4.19 14.46
C PRO A 24 4.50 -4.99 13.45
N LYS A 25 5.74 -5.27 13.80
CA LYS A 25 6.62 -6.01 12.92
C LYS A 25 6.04 -7.37 12.54
N GLU A 26 5.33 -8.00 13.45
CA GLU A 26 4.73 -9.29 13.18
C GLU A 26 3.71 -9.22 12.05
N GLN A 27 2.92 -8.16 12.03
CA GLN A 27 1.93 -7.98 10.98
C GLN A 27 2.60 -7.78 9.64
N VAL A 28 3.62 -6.92 9.62
CA VAL A 28 4.36 -6.67 8.40
C VAL A 28 5.02 -7.94 7.91
N GLN A 29 5.59 -8.73 8.82
CA GLN A 29 6.26 -9.96 8.45
C GLN A 29 5.30 -10.97 7.84
N ARG A 30 4.06 -11.03 8.34
CA ARG A 30 3.05 -11.91 7.74
C ARG A 30 2.77 -11.51 6.29
N ILE A 31 2.69 -10.21 6.06
CA ILE A 31 2.43 -9.71 4.70
C ILE A 31 3.62 -10.03 3.81
N VAL A 32 4.83 -9.85 4.32
CA VAL A 32 6.04 -10.18 3.58
C VAL A 32 6.02 -11.65 3.18
N ASN A 33 5.71 -12.51 4.13
CA ASN A 33 5.68 -13.95 3.87
C ASN A 33 4.62 -14.31 2.83
N SER A 34 3.48 -13.66 2.91
CA SER A 34 2.39 -13.89 1.96
C SER A 34 2.81 -13.49 0.55
N ILE A 35 3.48 -12.34 0.41
CA ILE A 35 3.95 -11.88 -0.89
C ILE A 35 4.98 -12.85 -1.45
N LYS A 36 5.89 -13.33 -0.61
CA LYS A 36 6.90 -14.29 -1.05
C LYS A 36 6.27 -15.59 -1.53
N GLU A 37 5.23 -16.03 -0.84
CA GLU A 37 4.60 -17.30 -1.17
C GLU A 37 3.73 -17.22 -2.40
N PHE A 38 2.94 -16.15 -2.52
CA PHE A 38 1.97 -16.04 -3.60
C PHE A 38 2.36 -15.09 -4.71
N GLY A 39 3.42 -14.33 -4.51
CA GLY A 39 3.96 -13.47 -5.56
C GLY A 39 3.27 -12.15 -5.76
N MET A 40 2.26 -11.83 -4.96
CA MET A 40 1.56 -10.56 -5.11
C MET A 40 0.81 -10.23 -3.83
N CYS A 41 0.41 -8.97 -3.70
CA CYS A 41 -0.40 -8.55 -2.58
C CYS A 41 -1.56 -7.71 -3.09
N ASP A 42 -2.51 -7.45 -2.21
CA ASP A 42 -3.61 -6.58 -2.52
C ASP A 42 -3.10 -5.17 -2.79
N PRO A 43 -3.78 -4.42 -3.67
CA PRO A 43 -3.36 -3.05 -3.93
C PRO A 43 -3.51 -2.16 -2.70
N ILE A 44 -2.71 -1.10 -2.69
CA ILE A 44 -2.77 -0.09 -1.63
C ILE A 44 -3.80 0.95 -2.04
N GLY A 45 -4.71 1.30 -1.12
CA GLY A 45 -5.72 2.31 -1.39
C GLY A 45 -5.16 3.69 -1.17
N ILE A 46 -5.23 4.56 -2.18
CA ILE A 46 -4.73 5.93 -2.07
C ILE A 46 -5.82 6.91 -2.43
N TRP A 47 -5.63 8.16 -2.01
CA TRP A 47 -6.62 9.21 -2.21
C TRP A 47 -5.92 10.55 -2.41
N GLY A 48 -6.47 11.36 -3.32
CA GLY A 48 -6.05 12.73 -3.47
C GLY A 48 -4.80 12.92 -4.31
N LYS A 49 -4.45 14.18 -4.51
CA LYS A 49 -3.32 14.55 -5.35
C LYS A 49 -1.99 14.07 -4.80
N ASP A 50 -1.91 13.95 -3.50
CA ASP A 50 -0.66 13.58 -2.84
C ASP A 50 -0.50 12.07 -2.72
N ASN A 51 -1.43 11.30 -3.29
CA ASN A 51 -1.38 9.84 -3.19
C ASN A 51 -1.32 9.40 -1.73
N LEU A 52 -2.20 9.98 -0.92
CA LEU A 52 -2.26 9.67 0.49
C LEU A 52 -2.76 8.24 0.69
N ILE A 53 -2.04 7.46 1.44
CA ILE A 53 -2.43 6.08 1.71
C ILE A 53 -3.56 6.08 2.73
N VAL A 54 -4.71 5.53 2.35
CA VAL A 54 -5.85 5.42 3.25
C VAL A 54 -6.05 4.00 3.73
N GLU A 55 -5.51 3.02 3.02
CA GLU A 55 -5.47 1.65 3.54
C GLU A 55 -4.28 0.93 2.91
N GLY A 56 -3.77 -0.03 3.64
CA GLY A 56 -2.67 -0.82 3.13
C GLY A 56 -1.30 -0.38 3.60
N HIS A 57 -1.22 0.33 4.74
CA HIS A 57 0.08 0.75 5.26
C HIS A 57 1.00 -0.42 5.53
N GLY A 58 0.44 -1.53 6.05
CA GLY A 58 1.25 -2.72 6.27
C GLY A 58 1.82 -3.27 4.99
N ARG A 59 1.03 -3.22 3.91
CA ARG A 59 1.49 -3.65 2.60
C ARG A 59 2.63 -2.78 2.11
N LEU A 60 2.53 -1.47 2.34
CA LEU A 60 3.59 -0.56 1.96
C LEU A 60 4.90 -0.94 2.65
N PHE A 61 4.85 -1.17 3.95
CA PHE A 61 6.05 -1.53 4.69
C PHE A 61 6.61 -2.86 4.23
N ALA A 62 5.73 -3.82 3.96
CA ALA A 62 6.17 -5.13 3.47
C ALA A 62 6.86 -5.02 2.11
N LEU A 63 6.29 -4.22 1.21
CA LEU A 63 6.86 -4.06 -0.12
C LEU A 63 8.20 -3.33 -0.06
N LYS A 64 8.32 -2.35 0.83
CA LYS A 64 9.60 -1.67 1.04
C LYS A 64 10.65 -2.65 1.54
N GLU A 65 10.27 -3.50 2.47
CA GLU A 65 11.21 -4.47 3.04
C GLU A 65 11.68 -5.45 1.98
N LEU A 66 10.80 -5.79 1.04
CA LEU A 66 11.15 -6.70 -0.04
C LEU A 66 11.91 -6.02 -1.18
N GLY A 67 12.06 -4.71 -1.14
CA GLY A 67 12.84 -3.99 -2.13
C GLY A 67 12.08 -3.60 -3.38
N TYR A 68 10.76 -3.59 -3.33
CA TYR A 68 9.96 -3.18 -4.48
C TYR A 68 10.11 -1.70 -4.74
N THR A 69 10.23 -1.33 -6.01
CA THR A 69 10.29 0.07 -6.41
C THR A 69 8.95 0.57 -6.91
N GLU A 70 8.13 -0.31 -7.46
CA GLU A 70 6.79 0.02 -7.90
C GLU A 70 5.80 -0.85 -7.17
N VAL A 71 4.65 -0.28 -6.84
CA VAL A 71 3.65 -1.00 -6.06
C VAL A 71 2.27 -0.81 -6.68
N PRO A 72 1.40 -1.79 -6.54
CA PRO A 72 0.04 -1.67 -7.06
C PRO A 72 -0.81 -0.81 -6.14
N VAL A 73 -1.56 0.11 -6.73
CA VAL A 73 -2.43 1.00 -5.96
C VAL A 73 -3.79 1.07 -6.63
N ILE A 74 -4.80 1.42 -5.83
CA ILE A 74 -6.13 1.72 -6.32
C ILE A 74 -6.47 3.12 -5.85
N ARG A 75 -6.90 3.97 -6.76
CA ARG A 75 -7.31 5.32 -6.39
C ARG A 75 -8.74 5.30 -5.91
N LEU A 76 -8.94 5.86 -4.73
CA LEU A 76 -10.26 5.90 -4.11
C LEU A 76 -10.85 7.31 -4.14
N ASP A 77 -10.41 8.12 -5.08
CA ASP A 77 -10.85 9.51 -5.22
C ASP A 77 -12.35 9.63 -5.45
N HIS A 78 -12.94 8.61 -6.04
CA HIS A 78 -14.37 8.61 -6.31
C HIS A 78 -15.19 8.40 -5.04
N LEU A 79 -14.54 8.01 -3.97
CA LEU A 79 -15.21 7.86 -2.68
C LEU A 79 -15.09 9.16 -1.93
N THR A 80 -16.19 9.89 -1.84
CA THR A 80 -16.21 11.09 -1.02
C THR A 80 -16.72 10.69 0.32
N GLU A 81 -16.25 11.37 1.33
CA GLU A 81 -16.63 11.00 2.68
C GLU A 81 -18.10 11.04 2.93
#